data_633a90a904ee75c8f5a40da387204321
#
_entry.id   633a90a904ee75c8f5a40da387204321
#
_cell.length_a   1.000
_cell.length_b   1.000
_cell.length_c   1.000
_cell.angle_alpha   90.00
_cell.angle_beta   90.00
_cell.angle_gamma   90.00
#
_symmetry.space_group_name_H-M   'P 1'
#
loop_
_entity.id
_entity.type
_entity.pdbx_description
1 polymer ?
#
loop_
_entity_poly.entity_id
_entity_poly.type
_entity_poly.pdbx_seq_one_letter_code
_entity_poly.pdbx_strand_id
1 'polypeptide(L)'
;MGFTTPSYSLKDLFARAERGELQLPDFQREYIWDVDRIRTLVTSVLRGYPIGSFLALDTRNAPMRFRPRPLDGLTTGDREPGLLLLDGQQRLTSLFYALKGAGEIPTVDYLGRRIRRRFFVDVRAAVAADPMPVEAVFAVDPDGQVRSHFGPQIDGGIHSRCLLYTSPSPRDG
;
A
#
# COMPACT_ATOMS: atom_id res chain seq x y z
N MET A 1 -8.69 -30.50 -3.40
CA MET A 1 -8.47 -29.02 -3.25
C MET A 1 -8.59 -28.42 -4.63
N GLY A 2 -9.47 -27.45 -4.83
CA GLY A 2 -9.65 -26.74 -6.12
C GLY A 2 -9.12 -25.32 -6.00
N PHE A 3 -8.54 -24.78 -7.08
CA PHE A 3 -8.25 -23.37 -7.18
C PHE A 3 -9.52 -22.64 -7.62
N THR A 4 -9.83 -21.55 -6.95
CA THR A 4 -10.86 -20.59 -7.36
C THR A 4 -10.22 -19.24 -7.60
N THR A 5 -10.74 -18.47 -8.54
CA THR A 5 -10.28 -17.12 -8.85
C THR A 5 -11.37 -16.10 -8.55
N PRO A 6 -11.70 -15.87 -7.26
CA PRO A 6 -12.68 -14.84 -6.90
C PRO A 6 -12.11 -13.46 -7.18
N SER A 7 -12.97 -12.54 -7.58
CA SER A 7 -12.62 -11.11 -7.73
C SER A 7 -12.99 -10.38 -6.44
N TYR A 8 -12.03 -9.67 -5.87
CA TYR A 8 -12.22 -8.80 -4.71
C TYR A 8 -11.83 -7.37 -5.06
N SER A 9 -12.59 -6.41 -4.60
CA SER A 9 -12.14 -5.01 -4.63
C SER A 9 -11.03 -4.77 -3.60
N LEU A 10 -10.18 -3.76 -3.84
CA LEU A 10 -9.19 -3.36 -2.82
C LEU A 10 -9.86 -2.97 -1.50
N LYS A 11 -11.02 -2.33 -1.58
CA LYS A 11 -11.83 -1.96 -0.40
C LYS A 11 -12.21 -3.20 0.42
N ASP A 12 -12.64 -4.28 -0.24
CA ASP A 12 -13.00 -5.53 0.43
C ASP A 12 -11.78 -6.21 1.06
N LEU A 13 -10.64 -6.22 0.35
CA LEU A 13 -9.39 -6.77 0.90
C LEU A 13 -8.92 -6.02 2.13
N PHE A 14 -8.97 -4.68 2.11
CA PHE A 14 -8.63 -3.86 3.26
C PHE A 14 -9.58 -4.10 4.44
N ALA A 15 -10.88 -4.12 4.19
CA ALA A 15 -11.87 -4.40 5.24
C ALA A 15 -11.68 -5.79 5.87
N ARG A 16 -11.33 -6.81 5.08
CA ARG A 16 -11.01 -8.15 5.58
C ARG A 16 -9.74 -8.16 6.43
N ALA A 17 -8.70 -7.44 5.99
CA ALA A 17 -7.46 -7.32 6.75
C ALA A 17 -7.68 -6.62 8.10
N GLU A 18 -8.45 -5.53 8.13
CA GLU A 18 -8.80 -4.79 9.35
C GLU A 18 -9.61 -5.65 10.34
N ARG A 19 -10.51 -6.50 9.84
CA ARG A 19 -11.29 -7.43 10.68
C ARG A 19 -10.52 -8.69 11.08
N GLY A 20 -9.27 -8.85 10.64
CA GLY A 20 -8.49 -10.07 10.89
C GLY A 20 -8.93 -11.29 10.09
N GLU A 21 -9.81 -11.12 9.09
CA GLU A 21 -10.27 -12.20 8.20
C GLU A 21 -9.23 -12.54 7.13
N LEU A 22 -8.37 -11.58 6.77
CA LEU A 22 -7.21 -11.76 5.91
C LEU A 22 -5.96 -11.45 6.70
N GLN A 23 -5.09 -12.43 6.84
CA GLN A 23 -3.83 -12.31 7.57
C GLN A 23 -2.66 -12.89 6.77
N LEU A 24 -1.46 -12.77 7.29
CA LEU A 24 -0.24 -13.32 6.73
C LEU A 24 0.18 -14.55 7.53
N PRO A 25 0.79 -15.57 6.91
CA PRO A 25 1.48 -16.60 7.67
C PRO A 25 2.78 -16.07 8.27
N ASP A 26 3.20 -16.63 9.39
CA ASP A 26 4.38 -16.22 10.17
C ASP A 26 5.71 -16.30 9.42
N PHE A 27 5.82 -17.18 8.42
CA PHE A 27 7.02 -17.33 7.61
C PHE A 27 7.19 -16.23 6.54
N GLN A 28 6.17 -15.39 6.32
CA GLN A 28 6.29 -14.27 5.40
C GLN A 28 7.30 -13.25 5.93
N ARG A 29 8.21 -12.82 5.06
CA ARG A 29 9.18 -11.77 5.39
C ARG A 29 8.50 -10.48 5.81
N GLU A 30 9.20 -9.66 6.58
CA GLU A 30 8.75 -8.33 6.93
C GLU A 30 8.46 -7.47 5.68
N TYR A 31 7.62 -6.48 5.87
CA TYR A 31 7.35 -5.48 4.83
C TYR A 31 8.61 -4.63 4.60
N ILE A 32 9.17 -4.72 3.40
CA ILE A 32 10.35 -3.96 2.97
C ILE A 32 10.21 -3.66 1.48
N TRP A 33 9.66 -2.52 1.14
CA TRP A 33 9.65 -2.02 -0.24
C TRP A 33 10.31 -0.65 -0.31
N ASP A 34 11.05 -0.42 -1.41
CA ASP A 34 11.67 0.87 -1.69
C ASP A 34 10.67 1.86 -2.30
N VAL A 35 11.05 3.13 -2.30
CA VAL A 35 10.22 4.24 -2.79
C VAL A 35 9.79 4.04 -4.23
N ASP A 36 10.67 3.52 -5.10
CA ASP A 36 10.41 3.41 -6.53
C ASP A 36 9.39 2.30 -6.84
N ARG A 37 9.47 1.18 -6.12
CA ARG A 37 8.47 0.12 -6.23
C ARG A 37 7.08 0.58 -5.79
N ILE A 38 7.01 1.33 -4.68
CA ILE A 38 5.73 1.89 -4.22
C ILE A 38 5.20 2.90 -5.23
N ARG A 39 6.05 3.80 -5.76
CA ARG A 39 5.69 4.76 -6.81
C ARG A 39 5.11 4.04 -8.04
N THR A 40 5.81 3.03 -8.54
CA THR A 40 5.38 2.25 -9.71
C THR A 40 4.05 1.54 -9.48
N LEU A 41 3.86 0.95 -8.28
CA LEU A 41 2.60 0.31 -7.91
C LEU A 41 1.44 1.31 -7.89
N VAL A 42 1.62 2.44 -7.22
CA VAL A 42 0.60 3.50 -7.13
C VAL A 42 0.27 4.02 -8.53
N THR A 43 1.29 4.28 -9.36
CA THR A 43 1.09 4.70 -10.76
C THR A 43 0.30 3.67 -11.55
N SER A 44 0.59 2.38 -11.39
CA SER A 44 -0.14 1.31 -12.08
C SER A 44 -1.62 1.28 -11.68
N VAL A 45 -1.91 1.45 -10.39
CA VAL A 45 -3.30 1.54 -9.90
C VAL A 45 -4.02 2.76 -10.50
N LEU A 46 -3.37 3.93 -10.51
CA LEU A 46 -3.96 5.16 -11.05
C LEU A 46 -4.19 5.10 -12.56
N ARG A 47 -3.36 4.35 -13.29
CA ARG A 47 -3.54 4.07 -14.73
C ARG A 47 -4.61 3.02 -15.00
N GLY A 48 -5.17 2.36 -13.98
CA GLY A 48 -6.06 1.21 -14.14
C GLY A 48 -5.36 -0.04 -14.67
N TYR A 49 -4.05 -0.13 -14.55
CA TYR A 49 -3.29 -1.29 -15.01
C TYR A 49 -3.36 -2.44 -14.02
N PRO A 50 -3.26 -3.69 -14.49
CA PRO A 50 -3.20 -4.85 -13.62
C PRO A 50 -1.97 -4.78 -12.71
N ILE A 51 -2.18 -4.98 -11.40
CA ILE A 51 -1.10 -5.01 -10.41
C ILE A 51 -0.64 -6.42 -10.04
N GLY A 52 -1.07 -7.41 -10.83
CA GLY A 52 -0.83 -8.83 -10.59
C GLY A 52 -1.91 -9.49 -9.71
N SER A 53 -1.81 -10.81 -9.55
CA SER A 53 -2.71 -11.60 -8.72
C SER A 53 -2.23 -11.66 -7.27
N PHE A 54 -3.15 -11.96 -6.37
CA PHE A 54 -2.89 -12.31 -4.99
C PHE A 54 -3.14 -13.80 -4.81
N LEU A 55 -2.23 -14.50 -4.15
CA LEU A 55 -2.42 -15.91 -3.80
C LEU A 55 -2.78 -16.00 -2.32
N ALA A 56 -3.94 -16.58 -2.02
CA ALA A 56 -4.37 -16.80 -0.65
C ALA A 56 -4.80 -18.25 -0.42
N LEU A 57 -4.55 -18.75 0.78
CA LEU A 57 -5.05 -20.04 1.26
C LEU A 57 -6.34 -19.79 2.03
N ASP A 58 -7.41 -20.50 1.64
CA ASP A 58 -8.66 -20.56 2.41
C ASP A 58 -8.46 -21.52 3.61
N THR A 59 -8.59 -20.99 4.81
CA THR A 59 -8.35 -21.73 6.05
C THR A 59 -9.62 -22.22 6.73
N ARG A 60 -10.81 -21.87 6.20
CA ARG A 60 -12.09 -22.16 6.84
C ARG A 60 -12.40 -23.65 6.97
N ASN A 61 -11.86 -24.49 6.07
CA ASN A 61 -12.12 -25.93 6.01
C ASN A 61 -10.84 -26.78 6.12
N ALA A 62 -9.74 -26.20 6.59
CA ALA A 62 -8.47 -26.91 6.73
C ALA A 62 -7.83 -26.59 8.07
N PRO A 63 -7.21 -27.57 8.75
CA PRO A 63 -6.47 -27.28 9.97
C PRO A 63 -5.34 -26.31 9.66
N MET A 64 -5.27 -25.21 10.39
CA MET A 64 -4.26 -24.20 10.22
C MET A 64 -2.91 -24.74 10.68
N ARG A 65 -1.93 -24.78 9.78
CA ARG A 65 -0.57 -25.28 10.04
C ARG A 65 0.42 -24.14 10.30
N PHE A 66 0.01 -22.89 10.09
CA PHE A 66 0.83 -21.71 10.20
C PHE A 66 0.25 -20.77 11.25
N ARG A 67 1.11 -20.11 12.02
CA ARG A 67 0.67 -19.06 12.93
C ARG A 67 0.30 -17.81 12.11
N PRO A 68 -0.94 -17.32 12.21
CA PRO A 68 -1.33 -16.12 11.50
C PRO A 68 -0.76 -14.88 12.19
N ARG A 69 -0.46 -13.86 11.40
CA ARG A 69 -0.13 -12.50 11.86
C ARG A 69 -0.87 -11.45 11.04
N PRO A 70 -1.21 -10.31 11.62
CA PRO A 70 -1.87 -9.24 10.88
C PRO A 70 -0.98 -8.70 9.76
N LEU A 71 -1.60 -8.02 8.79
CA LEU A 71 -0.90 -7.21 7.82
C LEU A 71 -0.12 -6.11 8.55
N ASP A 72 1.10 -5.78 8.08
CA ASP A 72 1.92 -4.76 8.72
C ASP A 72 1.16 -3.43 8.82
N GLY A 73 1.16 -2.82 10.00
CA GLY A 73 0.41 -1.60 10.30
C GLY A 73 -1.00 -1.83 10.84
N LEU A 74 -1.46 -3.09 10.92
CA LEU A 74 -2.72 -3.44 11.54
C LEU A 74 -2.52 -4.17 12.86
N THR A 75 -3.43 -3.93 13.78
CA THR A 75 -3.56 -4.72 15.02
C THR A 75 -4.91 -5.40 14.95
N THR A 76 -4.90 -6.72 14.83
CA THR A 76 -6.11 -7.54 14.89
C THR A 76 -6.12 -8.30 16.22
N GLY A 77 -7.31 -8.49 16.81
CA GLY A 77 -7.44 -9.38 17.97
C GLY A 77 -7.13 -10.85 17.59
N ASP A 78 -7.24 -11.76 18.56
CA ASP A 78 -7.01 -13.20 18.41
C ASP A 78 -8.09 -13.89 17.55
N ARG A 79 -8.30 -13.35 16.35
CA ARG A 79 -9.27 -13.90 15.40
C ARG A 79 -8.58 -14.85 14.45
N GLU A 80 -9.16 -16.03 14.28
CA GLU A 80 -8.72 -16.95 13.24
C GLU A 80 -9.05 -16.38 11.86
N PRO A 81 -8.07 -16.27 10.94
CA PRO A 81 -8.31 -15.79 9.60
C PRO A 81 -9.09 -16.80 8.76
N GLY A 82 -9.95 -16.31 7.89
CA GLY A 82 -10.55 -17.12 6.83
C GLY A 82 -9.64 -17.25 5.60
N LEU A 83 -8.69 -16.34 5.44
CA LEU A 83 -7.73 -16.29 4.34
C LEU A 83 -6.32 -15.97 4.85
N LEU A 84 -5.32 -16.74 4.40
CA LEU A 84 -3.90 -16.43 4.58
C LEU A 84 -3.27 -16.03 3.25
N LEU A 85 -2.76 -14.81 3.16
CA LEU A 85 -2.12 -14.27 1.98
C LEU A 85 -0.72 -14.87 1.80
N LEU A 86 -0.53 -15.69 0.77
CA LEU A 86 0.74 -16.38 0.48
C LEU A 86 1.62 -15.58 -0.48
N ASP A 87 1.03 -14.80 -1.40
CA ASP A 87 1.76 -13.90 -2.28
C ASP A 87 1.00 -12.59 -2.48
N GLY A 88 1.77 -11.50 -2.71
CA GLY A 88 1.26 -10.15 -2.87
C GLY A 88 1.26 -9.31 -1.60
N GLN A 89 1.81 -9.80 -0.49
CA GLN A 89 1.91 -9.09 0.79
C GLN A 89 2.44 -7.66 0.61
N GLN A 90 3.58 -7.49 -0.05
CA GLN A 90 4.23 -6.19 -0.21
C GLN A 90 3.33 -5.19 -0.95
N ARG A 91 2.65 -5.65 -2.00
CA ARG A 91 1.69 -4.84 -2.77
C ARG A 91 0.49 -4.43 -1.94
N LEU A 92 -0.14 -5.40 -1.27
CA LEU A 92 -1.33 -5.12 -0.47
C LEU A 92 -1.01 -4.17 0.70
N THR A 93 0.12 -4.40 1.40
CA THR A 93 0.58 -3.54 2.49
C THR A 93 0.87 -2.12 2.01
N SER A 94 1.58 -1.97 0.88
CA SER A 94 1.85 -0.66 0.30
C SER A 94 0.57 0.11 -0.04
N LEU A 95 -0.37 -0.57 -0.69
CA LEU A 95 -1.67 0.04 -1.05
C LEU A 95 -2.51 0.36 0.18
N PHE A 96 -2.47 -0.50 1.21
CA PHE A 96 -3.15 -0.22 2.47
C PHE A 96 -2.63 1.06 3.10
N TYR A 97 -1.31 1.20 3.26
CA TYR A 97 -0.71 2.42 3.80
C TYR A 97 -0.99 3.65 2.95
N ALA A 98 -0.93 3.53 1.60
CA ALA A 98 -1.13 4.64 0.69
C ALA A 98 -2.57 5.14 0.64
N LEU A 99 -3.56 4.23 0.74
CA LEU A 99 -4.97 4.54 0.43
C LEU A 99 -5.88 4.51 1.65
N LYS A 100 -5.49 3.86 2.74
CA LYS A 100 -6.33 3.66 3.92
C LYS A 100 -5.64 4.01 5.23
N GLY A 101 -4.32 3.87 5.31
CA GLY A 101 -3.53 4.14 6.51
C GLY A 101 -3.35 5.64 6.79
N ALA A 102 -2.42 5.98 7.68
CA ALA A 102 -2.10 7.37 8.04
C ALA A 102 -1.37 8.16 6.92
N GLY A 103 -1.25 7.59 5.73
CA GLY A 103 -0.57 8.19 4.58
C GLY A 103 0.96 8.15 4.66
N GLU A 104 1.52 7.70 5.78
CA GLU A 104 2.96 7.51 5.95
C GLU A 104 3.34 6.06 5.72
N ILE A 105 4.07 5.80 4.65
CA ILE A 105 4.47 4.46 4.27
C ILE A 105 5.88 4.19 4.79
N PRO A 106 6.08 3.16 5.64
CA PRO A 106 7.42 2.68 5.95
C PRO A 106 8.06 2.15 4.67
N THR A 107 9.28 2.57 4.39
CA THR A 107 10.00 2.19 3.16
C THR A 107 11.50 2.17 3.43
N VAL A 108 12.29 1.87 2.42
CA VAL A 108 13.74 1.98 2.48
C VAL A 108 14.27 2.94 1.43
N ASP A 109 15.35 3.63 1.78
CA ASP A 109 16.09 4.45 0.83
C ASP A 109 17.04 3.60 -0.03
N TYR A 110 17.77 4.24 -0.95
CA TYR A 110 18.74 3.59 -1.83
C TYR A 110 19.94 2.94 -1.11
N LEU A 111 20.15 3.29 0.17
CA LEU A 111 21.16 2.66 1.04
C LEU A 111 20.57 1.54 1.90
N GLY A 112 19.27 1.22 1.74
CA GLY A 112 18.59 0.21 2.54
C GLY A 112 18.18 0.68 3.95
N ARG A 113 18.30 1.98 4.27
CA ARG A 113 17.92 2.52 5.58
C ARG A 113 16.41 2.65 5.66
N ARG A 114 15.82 2.25 6.79
CA ARG A 114 14.38 2.40 7.03
C ARG A 114 14.03 3.87 7.18
N ILE A 115 13.08 4.32 6.39
CA ILE A 115 12.57 5.68 6.34
C ILE A 115 11.04 5.66 6.26
N ARG A 116 10.40 6.81 6.37
CA ARG A 116 8.97 7.01 6.11
C ARG A 116 8.79 8.00 4.97
N ARG A 117 7.78 7.78 4.14
CA ARG A 117 7.44 8.68 3.02
C ARG A 117 5.94 8.84 2.91
N ARG A 118 5.52 10.03 2.48
CA ARG A 118 4.16 10.29 1.99
C ARG A 118 4.22 10.36 0.47
N PHE A 119 3.22 9.79 -0.18
CA PHE A 119 3.12 9.80 -1.64
C PHE A 119 2.04 10.78 -2.09
N PHE A 120 2.34 11.54 -3.11
CA PHE A 120 1.46 12.55 -3.69
C PHE A 120 1.37 12.35 -5.20
N VAL A 121 0.30 12.89 -5.78
CA VAL A 121 0.14 12.98 -7.24
C VAL A 121 0.14 14.45 -7.64
N ASP A 122 1.01 14.80 -8.56
CA ASP A 122 0.89 16.05 -9.31
C ASP A 122 -0.22 15.88 -10.35
N VAL A 123 -1.40 16.41 -10.03
CA VAL A 123 -2.59 16.25 -10.89
C VAL A 123 -2.37 16.90 -12.25
N ARG A 124 -1.68 18.02 -12.32
CA ARG A 124 -1.39 18.69 -13.59
C ARG A 124 -0.50 17.83 -14.49
N ALA A 125 0.56 17.29 -13.94
CA ALA A 125 1.43 16.36 -14.65
C ALA A 125 0.70 15.06 -15.02
N ALA A 126 -0.15 14.57 -14.12
CA ALA A 126 -0.90 13.33 -14.32
C ALA A 126 -1.87 13.41 -15.50
N VAL A 127 -2.53 14.56 -15.73
CA VAL A 127 -3.51 14.74 -16.82
C VAL A 127 -2.89 15.32 -18.09
N ALA A 128 -1.62 15.72 -18.06
CA ALA A 128 -0.94 16.31 -19.21
C ALA A 128 -0.54 15.29 -20.29
N ALA A 129 -0.51 14.01 -19.95
CA ALA A 129 -0.12 12.93 -20.86
C ALA A 129 -0.95 11.66 -20.62
N ASP A 130 -1.12 10.87 -21.69
CA ASP A 130 -1.75 9.55 -21.65
C ASP A 130 -0.79 8.53 -22.30
N PRO A 131 -0.31 7.52 -21.53
CA PRO A 131 -0.58 7.28 -20.11
C PRO A 131 0.09 8.29 -19.17
N MET A 132 -0.51 8.50 -18.00
CA MET A 132 0.04 9.34 -16.94
C MET A 132 1.53 9.00 -16.67
N PRO A 133 2.47 9.98 -16.64
CA PRO A 133 3.87 9.70 -16.38
C PRO A 133 4.08 9.19 -14.93
N VAL A 134 5.08 8.32 -14.73
CA VAL A 134 5.41 7.79 -13.38
C VAL A 134 5.86 8.90 -12.44
N GLU A 135 6.50 9.92 -12.98
CA GLU A 135 7.01 11.08 -12.25
C GLU A 135 5.90 11.96 -11.67
N ALA A 136 4.66 11.82 -12.18
CA ALA A 136 3.50 12.47 -11.56
C ALA A 136 3.24 11.98 -10.14
N VAL A 137 3.69 10.75 -9.80
CA VAL A 137 3.67 10.22 -8.43
C VAL A 137 5.03 10.46 -7.81
N PHE A 138 5.08 11.17 -6.68
CA PHE A 138 6.32 11.49 -5.99
C PHE A 138 6.19 11.27 -4.48
N ALA A 139 7.33 11.07 -3.84
CA ALA A 139 7.42 10.83 -2.41
C ALA A 139 8.06 12.03 -1.71
N VAL A 140 7.55 12.35 -0.52
CA VAL A 140 8.09 13.41 0.35
C VAL A 140 8.36 12.87 1.74
N ASP A 141 9.23 13.55 2.48
CA ASP A 141 9.43 13.28 3.90
C ASP A 141 8.14 13.57 4.70
N PRO A 142 7.92 12.96 5.87
CA PRO A 142 6.74 13.22 6.69
C PRO A 142 6.57 14.69 7.09
N ASP A 143 7.67 15.46 7.15
CA ASP A 143 7.70 16.91 7.39
C ASP A 143 7.27 17.75 6.18
N GLY A 144 6.94 17.11 5.07
CA GLY A 144 6.52 17.76 3.84
C GLY A 144 7.66 18.27 2.95
N GLN A 145 8.91 18.01 3.32
CA GLN A 145 10.05 18.40 2.48
C GLN A 145 10.29 17.39 1.37
N VAL A 146 10.43 17.88 0.15
CA VAL A 146 10.85 17.08 -1.00
C VAL A 146 12.36 17.02 -1.02
N ARG A 147 12.93 15.96 -0.48
CA ARG A 147 14.38 15.72 -0.57
C ARG A 147 14.64 14.83 -1.77
N SER A 148 14.94 15.45 -2.91
CA SER A 148 15.42 14.75 -4.10
C SER A 148 16.94 14.67 -4.05
N HIS A 149 17.50 13.46 -4.13
CA HIS A 149 18.94 13.28 -4.33
C HIS A 149 19.35 13.52 -5.79
N PHE A 150 18.40 13.43 -6.73
CA PHE A 150 18.65 13.47 -8.17
C PHE A 150 17.56 14.19 -8.98
N GLY A 151 16.89 15.19 -8.44
CA GLY A 151 15.88 15.92 -9.18
C GLY A 151 15.80 17.39 -8.79
N PRO A 152 15.20 18.24 -9.62
CA PRO A 152 15.03 19.65 -9.28
C PRO A 152 14.28 19.79 -7.97
N GLN A 153 14.74 20.65 -7.09
CA GLN A 153 13.98 21.05 -5.92
C GLN A 153 12.63 21.59 -6.41
N ILE A 154 11.58 20.94 -5.99
CA ILE A 154 10.24 21.41 -6.32
C ILE A 154 9.91 22.51 -5.29
N ASP A 155 10.36 23.72 -5.56
CA ASP A 155 9.92 24.93 -4.87
C ASP A 155 8.47 25.22 -5.28
N GLY A 156 7.55 24.78 -4.49
CA GLY A 156 6.13 25.07 -4.67
C GLY A 156 5.35 24.40 -3.55
N GLY A 157 4.69 25.20 -2.76
CA GLY A 157 3.89 24.72 -1.64
C GLY A 157 2.99 23.56 -2.05
N ILE A 158 2.87 22.59 -1.17
CA ILE A 158 2.05 21.38 -1.29
C ILE A 158 0.58 21.69 -1.64
N HIS A 159 0.18 22.96 -1.59
CA HIS A 159 -1.20 23.44 -1.76
C HIS A 159 -1.83 23.20 -3.15
N SER A 160 -1.04 22.89 -4.18
CA SER A 160 -1.56 22.56 -5.53
C SER A 160 -1.55 21.07 -5.85
N ARG A 161 -1.25 20.21 -4.88
CA ARG A 161 -1.02 18.77 -5.09
C ARG A 161 -2.03 17.94 -4.31
N CYS A 162 -2.68 17.02 -4.99
CA CYS A 162 -3.64 16.14 -4.36
C CYS A 162 -2.91 15.09 -3.51
N LEU A 163 -3.25 15.02 -2.22
CA LEU A 163 -2.86 13.90 -1.35
C LEU A 163 -3.55 12.63 -1.84
N LEU A 164 -2.82 11.55 -2.02
CA LEU A 164 -3.40 10.21 -2.17
C LEU A 164 -4.18 9.79 -0.92
N TYR A 165 -3.89 10.44 0.19
CA TYR A 165 -4.56 10.27 1.46
C TYR A 165 -5.46 11.47 1.75
N THR A 166 -6.76 11.23 1.87
CA THR A 166 -7.69 12.16 2.48
C THR A 166 -7.65 11.94 3.99
N SER A 167 -7.13 12.90 4.73
CA SER A 167 -7.24 12.92 6.19
C SER A 167 -8.71 12.70 6.58
N PRO A 168 -9.04 11.81 7.53
CA PRO A 168 -10.39 11.78 8.07
C PRO A 168 -10.71 13.18 8.58
N SER A 169 -11.86 13.71 8.14
CA SER A 169 -12.34 15.01 8.59
C SER A 169 -12.47 14.98 10.11
N PRO A 170 -12.01 16.02 10.85
CA PRO A 170 -12.20 16.07 12.30
C PRO A 170 -13.65 16.39 12.74
N ARG A 171 -14.63 16.08 11.91
CA ARG A 171 -16.03 16.22 12.22
C ARG A 171 -16.69 14.86 12.24
N ASP A 172 -16.50 14.12 13.29
CA ASP A 172 -17.40 13.07 13.80
C ASP A 172 -16.92 12.73 15.22
N GLY A 173 -17.11 13.66 16.12
CA GLY A 173 -16.97 13.54 17.55
C GLY A 173 -18.13 14.31 18.20
#